data_acc0be5bf4b22876d8d428edb73895e9
#
_entry.id   acc0be5bf4b22876d8d428edb73895e9
#
_cell.length_a   1.000
_cell.length_b   1.000
_cell.length_c   1.000
_cell.angle_alpha   90.00
_cell.angle_beta   90.00
_cell.angle_gamma   90.00
#
_symmetry.space_group_name_H-M   'P 1'
#
loop_
_entity.id
_entity.type
_entity.pdbx_description
1 polymer ?
#
loop_
_entity_poly.entity_id
_entity_poly.type
_entity_poly.pdbx_seq_one_letter_code
_entity_poly.pdbx_strand_id
1 'polypeptide(L)'
;TIPLVSFIKLCFKTREKIKEHQVCVEPADGIFKVLLSFGRAGNGQIMLDVAHQMFARGKNKLDLTALHLTVGSDVNPLHTDNFEEVSFGPILYGAKKLGMHIHTRYEVSNNAGQDICDIVNNEGFDFLLVGSGISMSDSPDDIAATRYRTSFYNRYFKRFKAPESWFYPGALLKDKTKMFIARSNCDVGVFINRNFVKATNTLVVISSEEDLFLLDYTRTLLKATHGSVGIVAKMSTTTPGHDQILKELWDFVSSIPQTQLLPDKDLTPGLFNSYNFMLIGYNTWNDVSEHRKEALQKMPSTLILNKNRRSSSDN
;
A
#
# COMPACT_ATOMS: atom_id res chain seq x y z
N THR A 1 13.20 -3.96 40.36
CA THR A 1 12.29 -5.02 39.92
C THR A 1 10.87 -4.49 39.97
N ILE A 2 10.36 -3.98 38.84
CA ILE A 2 8.96 -3.61 38.71
C ILE A 2 8.17 -4.92 38.75
N PRO A 3 7.17 -5.07 39.62
CA PRO A 3 6.45 -6.32 39.73
C PRO A 3 5.72 -6.64 38.40
N LEU A 4 5.86 -7.86 37.92
CA LEU A 4 5.20 -8.41 36.71
C LEU A 4 3.69 -8.06 36.64
N VAL A 5 3.04 -7.96 37.81
CA VAL A 5 1.66 -7.59 38.00
C VAL A 5 1.34 -6.17 37.49
N SER A 6 2.28 -5.21 37.60
CA SER A 6 2.07 -3.84 37.10
C SER A 6 2.15 -3.78 35.57
N PHE A 7 3.01 -4.60 34.97
CA PHE A 7 3.13 -4.70 33.51
C PHE A 7 1.87 -5.30 32.89
N ILE A 8 1.35 -6.36 33.49
CA ILE A 8 0.08 -7.00 33.06
C ILE A 8 -1.10 -6.02 33.20
N LYS A 9 -1.18 -5.26 34.30
CA LYS A 9 -2.23 -4.25 34.49
C LYS A 9 -2.13 -3.11 33.45
N LEU A 10 -0.92 -2.71 33.06
CA LEU A 10 -0.71 -1.68 32.05
C LEU A 10 -1.20 -2.17 30.68
N CYS A 11 -0.85 -3.40 30.31
CA CYS A 11 -1.32 -4.02 29.06
C CYS A 11 -2.86 -4.18 29.01
N PHE A 12 -3.49 -4.54 30.14
CA PHE A 12 -4.94 -4.62 30.21
C PHE A 12 -5.61 -3.24 30.18
N LYS A 13 -5.04 -2.23 30.82
CA LYS A 13 -5.57 -0.85 30.81
C LYS A 13 -5.47 -0.21 29.43
N THR A 14 -4.46 -0.54 28.64
CA THR A 14 -4.31 -0.12 27.24
C THR A 14 -5.37 -0.81 26.36
N ARG A 15 -5.65 -2.10 26.61
CA ARG A 15 -6.72 -2.84 25.92
C ARG A 15 -8.13 -2.32 26.23
N GLU A 16 -8.40 -1.91 27.46
CA GLU A 16 -9.71 -1.34 27.85
C GLU A 16 -9.93 0.05 27.25
N LYS A 17 -8.93 0.94 27.20
CA LYS A 17 -9.04 2.24 26.54
C LYS A 17 -9.31 2.13 25.03
N ILE A 18 -8.81 1.08 24.38
CA ILE A 18 -9.07 0.82 22.96
C ILE A 18 -10.54 0.34 22.76
N LYS A 19 -11.13 -0.35 23.73
CA LYS A 19 -12.53 -0.80 23.62
C LYS A 19 -13.58 0.30 23.74
N GLU A 20 -13.29 1.40 24.41
CA GLU A 20 -14.26 2.50 24.60
C GLU A 20 -14.52 3.34 23.34
N HIS A 21 -13.73 3.18 22.27
CA HIS A 21 -13.93 3.86 20.98
C HIS A 21 -14.56 2.97 19.90
N GLN A 22 -14.93 1.74 20.21
CA GLN A 22 -15.68 0.88 19.30
C GLN A 22 -17.18 1.17 19.38
N VAL A 23 -17.61 2.25 18.77
CA VAL A 23 -19.00 2.38 18.32
C VAL A 23 -19.13 1.48 17.10
N CYS A 24 -19.70 0.29 17.27
CA CYS A 24 -20.17 -0.52 16.15
C CYS A 24 -21.24 0.29 15.40
N VAL A 25 -20.85 1.01 14.38
CA VAL A 25 -21.78 1.57 13.41
C VAL A 25 -22.04 0.47 12.39
N GLU A 26 -23.27 0.01 12.29
CA GLU A 26 -23.69 -0.86 11.18
C GLU A 26 -23.29 -0.20 9.84
N PRO A 27 -22.79 -0.96 8.87
CA PRO A 27 -22.39 -0.39 7.59
C PRO A 27 -23.62 0.22 6.91
N ALA A 28 -23.65 1.55 6.87
CA ALA A 28 -24.63 2.25 6.05
C ALA A 28 -24.27 1.99 4.57
N ASP A 29 -25.25 1.59 3.77
CA ASP A 29 -25.10 1.41 2.32
C ASP A 29 -24.37 2.61 1.70
N GLY A 30 -23.29 2.32 0.97
CA GLY A 30 -22.51 3.34 0.26
C GLY A 30 -21.27 3.88 0.98
N ILE A 31 -20.76 3.24 2.03
CA ILE A 31 -19.47 3.56 2.68
C ILE A 31 -18.39 2.62 2.13
N PHE A 32 -17.26 3.20 1.71
CA PHE A 32 -16.05 2.47 1.30
C PHE A 32 -14.99 2.58 2.39
N LYS A 33 -14.72 1.47 3.07
CA LYS A 33 -13.81 1.39 4.21
C LYS A 33 -12.41 1.07 3.77
N VAL A 34 -11.45 1.93 4.13
CA VAL A 34 -10.03 1.76 3.79
C VAL A 34 -9.18 1.72 5.04
N LEU A 35 -8.38 0.67 5.18
CA LEU A 35 -7.34 0.57 6.21
C LEU A 35 -5.99 1.01 5.64
N LEU A 36 -5.38 2.03 6.25
CA LEU A 36 -4.03 2.51 5.95
C LEU A 36 -3.07 1.96 7.01
N SER A 37 -2.21 1.01 6.65
CA SER A 37 -1.24 0.46 7.60
C SER A 37 0.19 0.91 7.28
N PHE A 38 0.85 1.54 8.24
CA PHE A 38 2.19 2.11 8.09
C PHE A 38 3.05 1.90 9.35
N GLY A 39 4.36 1.75 9.13
CA GLY A 39 5.34 1.60 10.22
C GLY A 39 6.10 2.87 10.58
N ARG A 40 5.95 3.97 9.81
CA ARG A 40 6.60 5.28 10.07
C ARG A 40 5.57 6.39 9.90
N ALA A 41 5.52 7.33 10.82
CA ALA A 41 4.56 8.43 10.84
C ALA A 41 4.52 9.24 9.52
N GLY A 42 5.68 9.57 8.95
CA GLY A 42 5.76 10.29 7.66
C GLY A 42 5.14 9.52 6.48
N ASN A 43 5.22 8.18 6.49
CA ASN A 43 4.58 7.36 5.47
C ASN A 43 3.04 7.39 5.59
N GLY A 44 2.51 7.51 6.80
CA GLY A 44 1.08 7.62 7.03
C GLY A 44 0.45 8.79 6.29
N GLN A 45 1.07 9.99 6.36
CA GLN A 45 0.59 11.16 5.62
C GLN A 45 0.62 10.94 4.11
N ILE A 46 1.71 10.38 3.58
CA ILE A 46 1.83 10.13 2.13
C ILE A 46 0.79 9.11 1.66
N MET A 47 0.55 8.06 2.45
CA MET A 47 -0.48 7.06 2.15
C MET A 47 -1.89 7.65 2.21
N LEU A 48 -2.15 8.60 3.11
CA LEU A 48 -3.39 9.37 3.13
C LEU A 48 -3.58 10.16 1.82
N ASP A 49 -2.52 10.82 1.34
CA ASP A 49 -2.56 11.57 0.08
C ASP A 49 -2.85 10.64 -1.12
N VAL A 50 -2.25 9.44 -1.13
CA VAL A 50 -2.55 8.40 -2.13
C VAL A 50 -4.02 7.96 -2.03
N ALA A 51 -4.49 7.59 -0.84
CA ALA A 51 -5.87 7.14 -0.63
C ALA A 51 -6.89 8.24 -1.00
N HIS A 52 -6.62 9.49 -0.65
CA HIS A 52 -7.46 10.61 -1.03
C HIS A 52 -7.55 10.76 -2.56
N GLN A 53 -6.43 10.70 -3.28
CA GLN A 53 -6.42 10.81 -4.74
C GLN A 53 -7.09 9.59 -5.41
N MET A 54 -6.98 8.41 -4.81
CA MET A 54 -7.58 7.18 -5.35
C MET A 54 -9.08 7.05 -5.08
N PHE A 55 -9.57 7.52 -3.93
CA PHE A 55 -10.91 7.14 -3.45
C PHE A 55 -11.84 8.32 -3.12
N ALA A 56 -11.33 9.53 -2.80
CA ALA A 56 -12.17 10.62 -2.29
C ALA A 56 -13.25 11.13 -3.26
N ARG A 57 -13.08 10.88 -4.56
CA ARG A 57 -14.07 11.22 -5.59
C ARG A 57 -14.79 9.99 -6.16
N GLY A 58 -14.77 8.89 -5.43
CA GLY A 58 -15.57 7.70 -5.71
C GLY A 58 -17.07 7.95 -5.50
N LYS A 59 -17.88 6.96 -5.82
CA LYS A 59 -19.35 7.04 -5.62
C LYS A 59 -19.74 6.95 -4.14
N ASN A 60 -18.94 6.26 -3.35
CA ASN A 60 -19.22 5.96 -1.95
C ASN A 60 -18.53 6.98 -1.03
N LYS A 61 -19.11 7.18 0.16
CA LYS A 61 -18.46 7.94 1.24
C LYS A 61 -17.22 7.17 1.70
N LEU A 62 -16.08 7.85 1.77
CA LEU A 62 -14.82 7.25 2.20
C LEU A 62 -14.71 7.24 3.73
N ASP A 63 -14.47 6.08 4.31
CA ASP A 63 -14.16 5.88 5.72
C ASP A 63 -12.72 5.38 5.86
N LEU A 64 -11.87 6.16 6.52
CA LEU A 64 -10.44 5.88 6.63
C LEU A 64 -10.05 5.53 8.05
N THR A 65 -9.35 4.42 8.21
CA THR A 65 -8.69 4.05 9.45
C THR A 65 -7.18 3.98 9.25
N ALA A 66 -6.43 4.73 10.05
CA ALA A 66 -4.98 4.72 10.09
C ALA A 66 -4.50 3.76 11.18
N LEU A 67 -3.85 2.69 10.79
CA LEU A 67 -3.29 1.69 11.69
C LEU A 67 -1.77 1.83 11.76
N HIS A 68 -1.26 2.09 12.97
CA HIS A 68 0.16 2.03 13.26
C HIS A 68 0.46 0.83 14.17
N LEU A 69 1.30 -0.09 13.69
CA LEU A 69 1.74 -1.22 14.48
C LEU A 69 3.21 -1.05 14.88
N THR A 70 3.49 -1.26 16.16
CA THR A 70 4.85 -1.32 16.68
C THR A 70 5.17 -2.74 17.10
N VAL A 71 6.37 -3.22 16.76
CA VAL A 71 6.83 -4.53 17.21
C VAL A 71 7.09 -4.47 18.71
N GLY A 72 6.61 -5.47 19.45
CA GLY A 72 6.65 -5.47 20.91
C GLY A 72 8.03 -5.26 21.54
N SER A 73 9.12 -5.64 20.83
CA SER A 73 10.51 -5.38 21.25
C SER A 73 10.94 -3.91 21.13
N ASP A 74 10.22 -3.10 20.37
CA ASP A 74 10.57 -1.71 20.07
C ASP A 74 9.78 -0.71 20.95
N VAL A 75 8.91 -1.22 21.83
CA VAL A 75 8.16 -0.37 22.77
C VAL A 75 9.06 0.00 23.93
N ASN A 76 9.39 1.30 24.04
CA ASN A 76 10.05 1.83 25.23
C ASN A 76 8.98 2.24 26.25
N PRO A 77 8.90 1.58 27.42
CA PRO A 77 7.87 1.87 28.44
C PRO A 77 7.88 3.31 28.96
N LEU A 78 8.99 4.02 28.81
CA LEU A 78 9.16 5.38 29.32
C LEU A 78 8.57 6.46 28.39
N HIS A 79 8.16 6.11 27.16
CA HIS A 79 7.70 7.06 26.15
C HIS A 79 6.31 6.71 25.58
N THR A 80 5.55 5.85 26.25
CA THR A 80 4.23 5.39 25.75
C THR A 80 3.22 6.52 25.56
N ASP A 81 3.26 7.56 26.40
CA ASP A 81 2.26 8.64 26.37
C ASP A 81 2.38 9.55 25.13
N ASN A 82 3.58 9.66 24.55
CA ASN A 82 3.82 10.50 23.36
C ASN A 82 3.85 9.68 22.05
N PHE A 83 3.82 8.36 22.13
CA PHE A 83 4.01 7.49 20.96
C PHE A 83 2.86 7.61 19.97
N GLU A 84 1.65 7.72 20.48
CA GLU A 84 0.44 7.85 19.67
C GLU A 84 0.44 9.21 18.94
N GLU A 85 0.73 10.29 19.63
CA GLU A 85 0.81 11.63 19.05
C GLU A 85 1.90 11.73 17.97
N VAL A 86 3.10 11.19 18.25
CA VAL A 86 4.21 11.17 17.29
C VAL A 86 3.88 10.30 16.08
N SER A 87 3.19 9.17 16.27
CA SER A 87 2.85 8.25 15.20
C SER A 87 1.76 8.80 14.27
N PHE A 88 0.75 9.47 14.81
CA PHE A 88 -0.40 9.93 14.05
C PHE A 88 -0.40 11.44 13.76
N GLY A 89 0.42 12.24 14.44
CA GLY A 89 0.46 13.70 14.23
C GLY A 89 0.50 14.10 12.74
N PRO A 90 1.43 13.57 11.92
CA PRO A 90 1.50 13.92 10.50
C PRO A 90 0.24 13.56 9.71
N ILE A 91 -0.34 12.39 9.91
CA ILE A 91 -1.53 11.95 9.16
C ILE A 91 -2.78 12.72 9.60
N LEU A 92 -2.94 13.02 10.89
CA LEU A 92 -4.04 13.83 11.42
C LEU A 92 -3.96 15.27 10.88
N TYR A 93 -2.75 15.84 10.83
CA TYR A 93 -2.55 17.14 10.22
C TYR A 93 -2.92 17.14 8.73
N GLY A 94 -2.48 16.11 7.98
CA GLY A 94 -2.83 15.91 6.58
C GLY A 94 -4.35 15.78 6.37
N ALA A 95 -5.01 14.96 7.18
CA ALA A 95 -6.46 14.75 7.13
C ALA A 95 -7.23 16.07 7.37
N LYS A 96 -6.82 16.83 8.39
CA LYS A 96 -7.41 18.16 8.66
C LYS A 96 -7.26 19.11 7.46
N LYS A 97 -6.08 19.14 6.83
CA LYS A 97 -5.83 19.97 5.64
C LYS A 97 -6.70 19.57 4.46
N LEU A 98 -7.01 18.29 4.31
CA LEU A 98 -7.87 17.76 3.26
C LEU A 98 -9.37 17.81 3.61
N GLY A 99 -9.74 18.28 4.81
CA GLY A 99 -11.12 18.28 5.30
C GLY A 99 -11.69 16.87 5.51
N MET A 100 -10.83 15.89 5.79
CA MET A 100 -11.20 14.49 5.95
C MET A 100 -11.22 14.09 7.42
N HIS A 101 -12.15 13.21 7.77
CA HIS A 101 -12.12 12.50 9.04
C HIS A 101 -11.34 11.20 8.88
N ILE A 102 -10.50 10.87 9.86
CA ILE A 102 -9.74 9.62 9.90
C ILE A 102 -9.76 9.06 11.31
N HIS A 103 -10.01 7.75 11.42
CA HIS A 103 -9.88 7.02 12.66
C HIS A 103 -8.43 6.58 12.85
N THR A 104 -7.91 6.69 14.07
CA THR A 104 -6.55 6.24 14.39
C THR A 104 -6.60 5.02 15.28
N ARG A 105 -5.72 4.05 15.01
CA ARG A 105 -5.57 2.83 15.78
C ARG A 105 -4.09 2.51 15.98
N TYR A 106 -3.67 2.42 17.23
CA TYR A 106 -2.32 2.02 17.60
C TYR A 106 -2.34 0.62 18.22
N GLU A 107 -1.49 -0.26 17.74
CA GLU A 107 -1.35 -1.61 18.28
C GLU A 107 0.11 -2.02 18.42
N VAL A 108 0.37 -2.88 19.40
CA VAL A 108 1.67 -3.55 19.60
C VAL A 108 1.51 -4.99 19.15
N SER A 109 2.35 -5.42 18.23
CA SER A 109 2.27 -6.73 17.60
C SER A 109 3.61 -7.44 17.57
N ASN A 110 3.58 -8.77 17.71
CA ASN A 110 4.72 -9.62 17.44
C ASN A 110 4.71 -10.18 16.01
N ASN A 111 3.55 -10.10 15.34
CA ASN A 111 3.36 -10.55 13.96
C ASN A 111 2.46 -9.56 13.19
N ALA A 112 3.00 -8.37 12.96
CA ALA A 112 2.26 -7.26 12.35
C ALA A 112 1.54 -7.64 11.04
N GLY A 113 2.14 -8.50 10.22
CA GLY A 113 1.51 -8.91 8.96
C GLY A 113 0.23 -9.71 9.17
N GLN A 114 0.22 -10.65 10.10
CA GLN A 114 -0.96 -11.44 10.42
C GLN A 114 -2.04 -10.57 11.06
N ASP A 115 -1.65 -9.74 12.04
CA ASP A 115 -2.61 -8.90 12.78
C ASP A 115 -3.30 -7.88 11.84
N ILE A 116 -2.59 -7.32 10.85
CA ILE A 116 -3.19 -6.47 9.81
C ILE A 116 -4.27 -7.24 9.02
N CYS A 117 -3.95 -8.46 8.58
CA CYS A 117 -4.93 -9.27 7.83
C CYS A 117 -6.14 -9.63 8.70
N ASP A 118 -5.92 -9.96 9.97
CA ASP A 118 -7.00 -10.32 10.90
C ASP A 118 -7.92 -9.11 11.17
N ILE A 119 -7.36 -7.90 11.34
CA ILE A 119 -8.13 -6.66 11.47
C ILE A 119 -8.98 -6.43 10.22
N VAL A 120 -8.36 -6.49 9.05
CA VAL A 120 -9.06 -6.26 7.76
C VAL A 120 -10.22 -7.20 7.58
N ASN A 121 -10.03 -8.49 7.86
CA ASN A 121 -11.02 -9.52 7.64
C ASN A 121 -12.17 -9.46 8.67
N ASN A 122 -11.82 -9.21 9.94
CA ASN A 122 -12.80 -9.19 11.03
C ASN A 122 -13.69 -7.94 11.03
N GLU A 123 -13.16 -6.80 10.56
CA GLU A 123 -13.87 -5.52 10.57
C GLU A 123 -14.48 -5.15 9.21
N GLY A 124 -14.30 -6.01 8.20
CA GLY A 124 -14.94 -5.87 6.89
C GLY A 124 -14.49 -4.63 6.13
N PHE A 125 -13.18 -4.38 6.06
CA PHE A 125 -12.63 -3.35 5.19
C PHE A 125 -12.79 -3.73 3.71
N ASP A 126 -13.00 -2.73 2.86
CA ASP A 126 -13.10 -2.91 1.40
C ASP A 126 -11.73 -2.86 0.74
N PHE A 127 -10.81 -2.11 1.32
CA PHE A 127 -9.47 -1.92 0.79
C PHE A 127 -8.42 -1.84 1.90
N LEU A 128 -7.32 -2.55 1.71
CA LEU A 128 -6.12 -2.48 2.53
C LEU A 128 -5.01 -1.76 1.76
N LEU A 129 -4.56 -0.60 2.26
CA LEU A 129 -3.37 0.08 1.75
C LEU A 129 -2.22 -0.09 2.72
N VAL A 130 -1.15 -0.75 2.28
CA VAL A 130 0.06 -0.95 3.07
C VAL A 130 1.25 -0.25 2.43
N GLY A 131 2.08 0.37 3.25
CA GLY A 131 3.39 0.85 2.80
C GLY A 131 4.36 -0.33 2.62
N SER A 132 5.20 -0.29 1.62
CA SER A 132 6.22 -1.34 1.38
C SER A 132 7.18 -1.54 2.56
N GLY A 133 7.24 -0.59 3.48
CA GLY A 133 8.14 -0.60 4.65
C GLY A 133 9.63 -0.53 4.29
N ILE A 134 9.94 -0.52 3.00
CA ILE A 134 11.30 -0.41 2.46
C ILE A 134 11.40 0.98 1.86
N SER A 135 12.24 1.84 2.45
CA SER A 135 12.72 3.02 1.74
C SER A 135 13.64 2.50 0.65
N MET A 136 13.18 2.52 -0.60
CA MET A 136 14.03 2.26 -1.75
C MET A 136 14.71 3.57 -2.17
N SER A 137 15.12 4.41 -1.22
CA SER A 137 15.95 5.56 -1.52
C SER A 137 17.34 5.07 -1.90
N ASP A 138 17.89 5.62 -2.96
CA ASP A 138 19.20 5.27 -3.49
C ASP A 138 20.37 5.79 -2.63
N SER A 139 20.09 6.32 -1.44
CA SER A 139 21.11 6.84 -0.53
C SER A 139 21.73 5.70 0.29
N PRO A 140 23.07 5.54 0.27
CA PRO A 140 23.76 4.60 1.15
C PRO A 140 23.46 4.80 2.64
N ASP A 141 23.14 6.03 3.03
CA ASP A 141 22.83 6.39 4.42
C ASP A 141 21.45 5.86 4.86
N ASP A 142 20.47 5.81 3.95
CA ASP A 142 19.16 5.22 4.23
C ASP A 142 19.22 3.69 4.31
N ILE A 143 20.13 3.07 3.56
CA ILE A 143 20.43 1.63 3.67
C ILE A 143 21.06 1.35 5.04
N ALA A 144 21.92 2.24 5.53
CA ALA A 144 22.53 2.13 6.87
C ALA A 144 21.46 2.29 7.96
N ALA A 145 20.55 3.27 7.86
CA ALA A 145 19.44 3.46 8.81
C ALA A 145 18.48 2.26 8.84
N THR A 146 18.24 1.63 7.67
CA THR A 146 17.47 0.39 7.58
C THR A 146 18.25 -0.78 8.21
N ARG A 147 19.57 -0.83 8.09
CA ARG A 147 20.42 -1.84 8.74
C ARG A 147 20.35 -1.78 10.28
N TYR A 148 20.23 -0.60 10.86
CA TYR A 148 20.09 -0.48 12.32
C TYR A 148 18.77 -1.03 12.84
N ARG A 149 17.67 -0.91 12.09
CA ARG A 149 16.36 -1.50 12.45
C ARG A 149 16.27 -3.00 12.16
N THR A 150 17.04 -3.50 11.20
CA THR A 150 17.16 -4.95 10.92
C THR A 150 18.18 -5.65 11.82
N SER A 151 18.72 -4.95 12.84
CA SER A 151 19.71 -5.51 13.79
C SER A 151 19.19 -6.77 14.49
N PHE A 152 17.89 -6.87 14.73
CA PHE A 152 17.25 -8.06 15.29
C PHE A 152 17.25 -9.24 14.30
N TYR A 153 16.92 -8.98 13.03
CA TYR A 153 17.03 -9.95 11.95
C TYR A 153 18.46 -10.40 11.72
N ASN A 154 19.43 -9.48 11.74
CA ASN A 154 20.85 -9.78 11.56
C ASN A 154 21.44 -10.63 12.69
N ARG A 155 20.92 -10.54 13.93
CA ARG A 155 21.39 -11.34 15.06
C ARG A 155 20.99 -12.83 14.91
N TYR A 156 19.82 -13.11 14.34
CA TYR A 156 19.36 -14.47 14.08
C TYR A 156 20.00 -15.06 12.82
N PHE A 157 20.18 -14.27 11.76
CA PHE A 157 20.68 -14.74 10.46
C PHE A 157 22.20 -14.74 10.32
N LYS A 158 22.97 -14.03 11.17
CA LYS A 158 24.44 -14.18 11.21
C LYS A 158 24.90 -15.61 11.51
N ARG A 159 24.04 -16.46 12.04
CA ARG A 159 24.33 -17.87 12.27
C ARG A 159 24.22 -18.74 11.03
N PHE A 160 23.53 -18.28 9.99
CA PHE A 160 23.45 -18.94 8.69
C PHE A 160 24.15 -18.03 7.68
N LYS A 161 25.23 -18.53 7.09
CA LYS A 161 25.93 -17.88 5.95
C LYS A 161 25.00 -17.91 4.73
N ALA A 162 23.90 -17.15 4.75
CA ALA A 162 23.06 -16.95 3.58
C ALA A 162 23.78 -16.02 2.61
N PRO A 163 23.83 -16.31 1.30
CA PRO A 163 24.43 -15.43 0.33
C PRO A 163 23.80 -14.03 0.36
N GLU A 164 24.58 -12.97 0.23
CA GLU A 164 24.09 -11.57 0.23
C GLU A 164 22.98 -11.30 -0.79
N SER A 165 22.88 -12.13 -1.83
CA SER A 165 21.82 -12.08 -2.85
C SER A 165 20.40 -12.36 -2.32
N TRP A 166 20.24 -12.95 -1.12
CA TRP A 166 18.93 -13.24 -0.50
C TRP A 166 18.31 -12.02 0.18
N PHE A 167 19.09 -10.97 0.41
CA PHE A 167 18.65 -9.73 1.06
C PHE A 167 18.32 -8.62 0.06
N TYR A 168 17.89 -8.97 -1.13
CA TYR A 168 17.40 -7.96 -2.07
C TYR A 168 16.09 -7.36 -1.53
N PRO A 169 15.97 -6.02 -1.41
CA PRO A 169 14.74 -5.37 -0.96
C PRO A 169 13.49 -5.84 -1.73
N GLY A 170 13.65 -6.20 -3.00
CA GLY A 170 12.60 -6.75 -3.84
C GLY A 170 12.06 -8.11 -3.38
N ALA A 171 12.89 -9.00 -2.83
CA ALA A 171 12.44 -10.30 -2.35
C ALA A 171 11.56 -10.15 -1.10
N LEU A 172 11.97 -9.32 -0.14
CA LEU A 172 11.19 -9.06 1.06
C LEU A 172 9.85 -8.36 0.75
N LEU A 173 9.85 -7.45 -0.23
CA LEU A 173 8.63 -6.81 -0.71
C LEU A 173 7.69 -7.85 -1.34
N LYS A 174 8.23 -8.77 -2.14
CA LYS A 174 7.46 -9.84 -2.80
C LYS A 174 6.75 -10.73 -1.78
N ASP A 175 7.45 -11.18 -0.74
CA ASP A 175 6.90 -12.07 0.28
C ASP A 175 5.80 -11.38 1.11
N LYS A 176 6.02 -10.13 1.53
CA LYS A 176 4.99 -9.36 2.26
C LYS A 176 3.77 -9.08 1.39
N THR A 177 3.97 -8.66 0.15
CA THR A 177 2.88 -8.41 -0.79
C THR A 177 2.05 -9.67 -1.01
N LYS A 178 2.72 -10.79 -1.28
CA LYS A 178 2.06 -12.09 -1.44
C LYS A 178 1.25 -12.49 -0.21
N MET A 179 1.79 -12.26 0.99
CA MET A 179 1.09 -12.57 2.24
C MET A 179 -0.20 -11.74 2.39
N PHE A 180 -0.14 -10.42 2.18
CA PHE A 180 -1.33 -9.57 2.28
C PHE A 180 -2.39 -9.95 1.25
N ILE A 181 -1.99 -10.20 0.00
CA ILE A 181 -2.89 -10.61 -1.07
C ILE A 181 -3.54 -11.96 -0.78
N ALA A 182 -2.76 -12.93 -0.27
CA ALA A 182 -3.27 -14.27 0.00
C ALA A 182 -4.19 -14.37 1.23
N ARG A 183 -4.08 -13.44 2.19
CA ARG A 183 -4.76 -13.53 3.48
C ARG A 183 -5.84 -12.49 3.72
N SER A 184 -5.89 -11.42 2.93
CA SER A 184 -6.92 -10.38 3.07
C SER A 184 -8.12 -10.70 2.18
N ASN A 185 -9.32 -10.53 2.74
CA ASN A 185 -10.59 -10.73 2.02
C ASN A 185 -11.08 -9.46 1.28
N CYS A 186 -10.22 -8.45 1.12
CA CYS A 186 -10.51 -7.20 0.44
C CYS A 186 -9.49 -6.90 -0.65
N ASP A 187 -9.73 -5.85 -1.42
CA ASP A 187 -8.73 -5.35 -2.37
C ASP A 187 -7.47 -4.87 -1.63
N VAL A 188 -6.31 -5.13 -2.19
CA VAL A 188 -5.03 -4.82 -1.55
C VAL A 188 -4.21 -3.90 -2.45
N GLY A 189 -3.71 -2.81 -1.86
CA GLY A 189 -2.73 -1.92 -2.45
C GLY A 189 -1.42 -1.92 -1.66
N VAL A 190 -0.30 -2.17 -2.33
CA VAL A 190 1.03 -2.05 -1.73
C VAL A 190 1.74 -0.85 -2.34
N PHE A 191 2.01 0.15 -1.51
CA PHE A 191 2.57 1.40 -1.96
C PHE A 191 4.08 1.46 -1.75
N ILE A 192 4.82 1.67 -2.84
CA ILE A 192 6.25 1.94 -2.86
C ILE A 192 6.44 3.44 -3.01
N ASN A 193 6.86 4.09 -1.94
CA ASN A 193 7.12 5.53 -1.95
C ASN A 193 8.50 5.85 -2.53
N ARG A 194 8.52 6.73 -3.53
CA ARG A 194 9.70 7.32 -4.12
C ARG A 194 9.53 8.83 -4.21
N ASN A 195 9.48 9.48 -3.03
CA ASN A 195 9.23 10.93 -2.90
C ASN A 195 7.89 11.34 -3.56
N PHE A 196 6.84 10.57 -3.34
CA PHE A 196 5.50 10.87 -3.84
C PHE A 196 5.01 12.22 -3.32
N VAL A 197 4.50 13.03 -4.23
CA VAL A 197 3.85 14.30 -3.92
C VAL A 197 2.42 14.29 -4.43
N LYS A 198 2.23 14.00 -5.71
CA LYS A 198 0.92 13.96 -6.36
C LYS A 198 0.99 13.13 -7.65
N ALA A 199 -0.05 12.36 -7.92
CA ALA A 199 -0.16 11.55 -9.14
C ALA A 199 -0.65 12.40 -10.33
N THR A 200 0.21 13.31 -10.82
CA THR A 200 -0.14 14.18 -11.96
C THR A 200 0.14 13.55 -13.30
N ASN A 201 1.21 12.75 -13.40
CA ASN A 201 1.58 12.01 -14.60
C ASN A 201 1.67 10.55 -14.21
N THR A 202 0.65 9.77 -14.52
CA THR A 202 0.54 8.38 -14.08
C THR A 202 0.79 7.41 -15.23
N LEU A 203 1.60 6.40 -14.97
CA LEU A 203 1.80 5.26 -15.85
C LEU A 203 0.93 4.10 -15.36
N VAL A 204 0.14 3.52 -16.22
CA VAL A 204 -0.64 2.30 -15.95
C VAL A 204 -0.08 1.17 -16.80
N VAL A 205 0.24 0.05 -16.17
CA VAL A 205 0.80 -1.11 -16.87
C VAL A 205 -0.22 -2.25 -16.87
N ILE A 206 -0.62 -2.69 -18.04
CA ILE A 206 -1.59 -3.76 -18.27
C ILE A 206 -0.93 -4.85 -19.09
N SER A 207 -0.91 -6.09 -18.60
CA SER A 207 -0.35 -7.24 -19.30
C SER A 207 -1.35 -8.37 -19.55
N SER A 208 -2.50 -8.32 -18.89
CA SER A 208 -3.54 -9.34 -19.00
C SER A 208 -4.94 -8.76 -18.77
N GLU A 209 -5.97 -9.55 -19.04
CA GLU A 209 -7.35 -9.22 -18.71
C GLU A 209 -7.55 -8.96 -17.21
N GLU A 210 -6.78 -9.65 -16.38
CA GLU A 210 -6.84 -9.49 -14.92
C GLU A 210 -6.44 -8.08 -14.46
N ASP A 211 -5.68 -7.34 -15.26
CA ASP A 211 -5.26 -5.96 -14.94
C ASP A 211 -6.29 -4.90 -15.35
N LEU A 212 -7.34 -5.25 -16.11
CA LEU A 212 -8.33 -4.27 -16.61
C LEU A 212 -9.04 -3.51 -15.48
N PHE A 213 -9.14 -4.08 -14.28
CA PHE A 213 -9.68 -3.38 -13.12
C PHE A 213 -8.90 -2.09 -12.77
N LEU A 214 -7.63 -1.98 -13.18
CA LEU A 214 -6.83 -0.76 -13.01
C LEU A 214 -7.44 0.45 -13.71
N LEU A 215 -8.24 0.24 -14.76
CA LEU A 215 -8.93 1.32 -15.48
C LEU A 215 -9.95 2.04 -14.59
N ASP A 216 -10.63 1.34 -13.68
CA ASP A 216 -11.56 1.94 -12.74
C ASP A 216 -10.83 2.82 -11.72
N TYR A 217 -9.72 2.35 -11.19
CA TYR A 217 -8.84 3.16 -10.32
C TYR A 217 -8.27 4.36 -11.06
N THR A 218 -7.86 4.16 -12.32
CA THR A 218 -7.34 5.24 -13.18
C THR A 218 -8.38 6.33 -13.40
N ARG A 219 -9.65 5.95 -13.67
CA ARG A 219 -10.76 6.89 -13.84
C ARG A 219 -11.01 7.74 -12.60
N THR A 220 -10.96 7.12 -11.42
CA THR A 220 -11.13 7.84 -10.15
C THR A 220 -9.96 8.77 -9.87
N LEU A 221 -8.73 8.31 -10.12
CA LEU A 221 -7.52 9.09 -9.99
C LEU A 221 -7.53 10.35 -10.88
N LEU A 222 -7.91 10.21 -12.13
CA LEU A 222 -8.01 11.33 -13.08
C LEU A 222 -9.01 12.39 -12.62
N LYS A 223 -10.16 11.97 -12.09
CA LYS A 223 -11.16 12.89 -11.52
C LYS A 223 -10.62 13.68 -10.33
N ALA A 224 -9.73 13.08 -9.53
CA ALA A 224 -9.17 13.70 -8.35
C ALA A 224 -7.96 14.61 -8.66
N THR A 225 -7.12 14.22 -9.60
CA THR A 225 -5.83 14.87 -9.84
C THR A 225 -5.85 15.84 -11.02
N HIS A 226 -6.77 15.68 -11.97
CA HIS A 226 -6.80 16.34 -13.27
C HIS A 226 -5.46 16.17 -14.02
N GLY A 227 -4.78 15.06 -13.78
CA GLY A 227 -3.48 14.74 -14.37
C GLY A 227 -3.59 14.10 -15.75
N SER A 228 -2.49 13.54 -16.21
CA SER A 228 -2.42 12.75 -17.45
C SER A 228 -2.05 11.30 -17.14
N VAL A 229 -2.47 10.38 -18.01
CA VAL A 229 -2.20 8.95 -17.86
C VAL A 229 -1.69 8.37 -19.17
N GLY A 230 -0.54 7.70 -19.09
CA GLY A 230 -0.06 6.81 -20.13
C GLY A 230 -0.37 5.35 -19.79
N ILE A 231 -0.97 4.62 -20.70
CA ILE A 231 -1.26 3.20 -20.52
C ILE A 231 -0.32 2.40 -21.40
N VAL A 232 0.50 1.55 -20.79
CA VAL A 232 1.34 0.58 -21.52
C VAL A 232 0.63 -0.76 -21.54
N ALA A 233 0.32 -1.22 -22.77
CA ALA A 233 -0.18 -2.57 -23.02
C ALA A 233 1.02 -3.49 -23.26
N LYS A 234 1.46 -4.21 -22.20
CA LYS A 234 2.57 -5.16 -22.29
C LYS A 234 2.05 -6.57 -22.55
N MET A 235 1.50 -6.78 -23.73
CA MET A 235 0.91 -8.04 -24.14
C MET A 235 1.56 -8.59 -25.39
N SER A 236 1.70 -9.92 -25.46
CA SER A 236 2.02 -10.61 -26.70
C SER A 236 0.75 -10.79 -27.54
N THR A 237 0.89 -10.86 -28.87
CA THR A 237 -0.21 -11.23 -29.76
C THR A 237 -0.78 -12.64 -29.45
N THR A 238 -0.02 -13.45 -28.71
CA THR A 238 -0.45 -14.78 -28.23
C THR A 238 -1.17 -14.73 -26.89
N THR A 239 -1.29 -13.55 -26.25
CA THR A 239 -2.01 -13.42 -24.97
C THR A 239 -3.50 -13.70 -25.20
N PRO A 240 -4.12 -14.59 -24.42
CA PRO A 240 -5.55 -14.84 -24.52
C PRO A 240 -6.35 -13.55 -24.36
N GLY A 241 -7.32 -13.31 -25.24
CA GLY A 241 -8.14 -12.09 -25.20
C GLY A 241 -7.44 -10.81 -25.67
N HIS A 242 -6.26 -10.88 -26.28
CA HIS A 242 -5.45 -9.73 -26.71
C HIS A 242 -6.28 -8.66 -27.45
N ASP A 243 -7.05 -9.04 -28.46
CA ASP A 243 -7.84 -8.09 -29.26
C ASP A 243 -8.97 -7.45 -28.44
N GLN A 244 -9.58 -8.20 -27.53
CA GLN A 244 -10.62 -7.69 -26.66
C GLN A 244 -10.03 -6.70 -25.65
N ILE A 245 -8.90 -7.03 -25.05
CA ILE A 245 -8.21 -6.14 -24.11
C ILE A 245 -7.80 -4.85 -24.81
N LEU A 246 -7.20 -4.93 -26.00
CA LEU A 246 -6.86 -3.75 -26.80
C LEU A 246 -8.07 -2.89 -27.11
N LYS A 247 -9.20 -3.51 -27.47
CA LYS A 247 -10.44 -2.79 -27.72
C LYS A 247 -10.90 -2.02 -26.48
N GLU A 248 -10.91 -2.65 -25.30
CA GLU A 248 -11.29 -1.99 -24.05
C GLU A 248 -10.35 -0.84 -23.69
N LEU A 249 -9.04 -1.00 -23.94
CA LEU A 249 -8.06 0.08 -23.74
C LEU A 249 -8.30 1.24 -24.71
N TRP A 250 -8.58 0.97 -25.98
CA TRP A 250 -8.90 2.01 -26.97
C TRP A 250 -10.21 2.72 -26.63
N ASP A 251 -11.24 2.02 -26.21
CA ASP A 251 -12.51 2.59 -25.77
C ASP A 251 -12.31 3.48 -24.55
N PHE A 252 -11.49 3.03 -23.60
CA PHE A 252 -11.14 3.83 -22.41
C PHE A 252 -10.41 5.13 -22.78
N VAL A 253 -9.35 5.03 -23.58
CA VAL A 253 -8.54 6.17 -23.99
C VAL A 253 -9.34 7.16 -24.83
N SER A 254 -10.21 6.67 -25.71
CA SER A 254 -11.07 7.50 -26.54
C SER A 254 -12.12 8.25 -25.71
N SER A 255 -12.51 7.71 -24.57
CA SER A 255 -13.51 8.33 -23.67
C SER A 255 -12.95 9.39 -22.72
N ILE A 256 -11.62 9.44 -22.53
CA ILE A 256 -10.97 10.33 -21.56
C ILE A 256 -9.78 11.06 -22.22
N PRO A 257 -9.90 12.36 -22.53
CA PRO A 257 -8.87 13.11 -23.28
C PRO A 257 -7.48 13.16 -22.63
N GLN A 258 -7.40 12.99 -21.30
CA GLN A 258 -6.13 13.03 -20.55
C GLN A 258 -5.37 11.70 -20.58
N THR A 259 -5.84 10.72 -21.36
CA THR A 259 -5.25 9.39 -21.47
C THR A 259 -4.65 9.16 -22.83
N GLN A 260 -3.56 8.38 -22.88
CA GLN A 260 -2.96 7.92 -24.13
C GLN A 260 -2.54 6.46 -24.02
N LEU A 261 -2.78 5.68 -25.05
CA LEU A 261 -2.27 4.32 -25.17
C LEU A 261 -0.85 4.39 -25.73
N LEU A 262 0.07 3.66 -25.10
CA LEU A 262 1.48 3.53 -25.49
C LEU A 262 1.74 2.08 -25.91
N PRO A 263 1.32 1.67 -27.11
CA PRO A 263 1.49 0.30 -27.57
C PRO A 263 2.99 -0.03 -27.68
N ASP A 264 3.33 -1.26 -27.39
CA ASP A 264 4.67 -1.85 -27.59
C ASP A 264 5.83 -1.11 -26.93
N LYS A 265 5.56 -0.26 -25.94
CA LYS A 265 6.66 0.37 -25.20
C LYS A 265 7.18 -0.51 -24.09
N ASP A 266 8.48 -0.72 -24.14
CA ASP A 266 9.21 -1.36 -23.04
C ASP A 266 9.25 -0.47 -21.80
N LEU A 267 9.13 -1.11 -20.63
CA LEU A 267 9.30 -0.47 -19.33
C LEU A 267 10.78 -0.15 -19.12
N THR A 268 11.23 0.98 -19.67
CA THR A 268 12.60 1.44 -19.60
C THR A 268 12.76 2.57 -18.60
N PRO A 269 13.97 2.80 -18.05
CA PRO A 269 14.24 3.96 -17.20
C PRO A 269 13.86 5.29 -17.85
N GLY A 270 14.01 5.41 -19.19
CA GLY A 270 13.63 6.61 -19.95
C GLY A 270 12.11 6.85 -19.93
N LEU A 271 11.31 5.79 -20.04
CA LEU A 271 9.86 5.90 -19.92
C LEU A 271 9.46 6.34 -18.50
N PHE A 272 10.06 5.75 -17.47
CA PHE A 272 9.73 6.06 -16.07
C PHE A 272 9.99 7.52 -15.70
N ASN A 273 11.01 8.16 -16.26
CA ASN A 273 11.33 9.57 -16.01
C ASN A 273 10.23 10.54 -16.43
N SER A 274 9.30 10.12 -17.31
CA SER A 274 8.16 10.94 -17.74
C SER A 274 6.96 10.86 -16.80
N TYR A 275 7.02 9.98 -15.81
CA TYR A 275 5.90 9.72 -14.89
C TYR A 275 6.34 9.86 -13.44
N ASN A 276 5.46 10.37 -12.59
CA ASN A 276 5.71 10.50 -11.15
C ASN A 276 4.95 9.48 -10.30
N PHE A 277 4.03 8.74 -10.92
CA PHE A 277 3.27 7.69 -10.28
C PHE A 277 3.05 6.51 -11.22
N MET A 278 2.96 5.29 -10.71
CA MET A 278 2.66 4.09 -11.49
C MET A 278 1.60 3.25 -10.80
N LEU A 279 0.63 2.78 -11.58
CA LEU A 279 -0.33 1.75 -11.19
C LEU A 279 0.00 0.46 -11.94
N ILE A 280 0.06 -0.64 -11.22
CA ILE A 280 0.40 -1.95 -11.79
C ILE A 280 -0.32 -3.05 -11.03
N GLY A 281 -0.84 -4.05 -11.75
CA GLY A 281 -1.42 -5.24 -11.15
C GLY A 281 -0.35 -6.14 -10.50
N TYR A 282 -0.74 -6.90 -9.48
CA TYR A 282 0.20 -7.74 -8.74
C TYR A 282 0.89 -8.80 -9.62
N ASN A 283 0.17 -9.45 -10.53
CA ASN A 283 0.74 -10.47 -11.40
C ASN A 283 1.76 -9.85 -12.36
N THR A 284 1.41 -8.72 -12.95
CA THR A 284 2.32 -7.94 -13.82
C THR A 284 3.51 -7.40 -13.06
N TRP A 285 3.33 -6.97 -11.80
CA TRP A 285 4.44 -6.59 -10.93
C TRP A 285 5.42 -7.73 -10.70
N ASN A 286 4.94 -8.95 -10.43
CA ASN A 286 5.81 -10.10 -10.22
C ASN A 286 6.66 -10.39 -11.46
N ASP A 287 6.05 -10.38 -12.66
CA ASP A 287 6.77 -10.56 -13.92
C ASP A 287 7.87 -9.50 -14.13
N VAL A 288 7.50 -8.22 -13.95
CA VAL A 288 8.45 -7.09 -14.09
C VAL A 288 9.59 -7.20 -13.06
N SER A 289 9.26 -7.56 -11.82
CA SER A 289 10.25 -7.63 -10.73
C SER A 289 11.25 -8.79 -10.89
N GLU A 290 10.86 -9.86 -11.53
CA GLU A 290 11.77 -10.99 -11.83
C GLU A 290 12.72 -10.71 -12.99
N HIS A 291 12.21 -10.08 -14.04
CA HIS A 291 12.94 -9.97 -15.30
C HIS A 291 13.65 -8.62 -15.51
N ARG A 292 13.33 -7.57 -14.74
CA ARG A 292 13.81 -6.20 -14.99
C ARG A 292 14.31 -5.49 -13.73
N LYS A 293 15.24 -6.08 -13.00
CA LYS A 293 15.78 -5.55 -11.73
C LYS A 293 16.35 -4.13 -11.84
N GLU A 294 16.99 -3.78 -12.96
CA GLU A 294 17.56 -2.44 -13.18
C GLU A 294 16.46 -1.38 -13.37
N ALA A 295 15.36 -1.76 -14.04
CA ALA A 295 14.23 -0.87 -14.23
C ALA A 295 13.57 -0.51 -12.90
N LEU A 296 13.55 -1.46 -11.94
CA LEU A 296 12.98 -1.25 -10.61
C LEU A 296 13.66 -0.13 -9.81
N GLN A 297 14.95 0.13 -10.05
CA GLN A 297 15.69 1.19 -9.35
C GLN A 297 15.22 2.59 -9.73
N LYS A 298 14.68 2.76 -10.94
CA LYS A 298 14.29 4.05 -11.51
C LYS A 298 12.78 4.24 -11.68
N MET A 299 11.99 3.30 -11.18
CA MET A 299 10.53 3.43 -11.20
C MET A 299 10.07 4.63 -10.37
N PRO A 300 8.98 5.31 -10.76
CA PRO A 300 8.33 6.31 -9.94
C PRO A 300 7.69 5.69 -8.69
N SER A 301 7.10 6.51 -7.84
CA SER A 301 6.24 5.99 -6.76
C SER A 301 5.20 5.07 -7.36
N THR A 302 5.05 3.87 -6.79
CA THR A 302 4.28 2.79 -7.41
C THR A 302 3.23 2.25 -6.45
N LEU A 303 2.02 2.07 -6.96
CA LEU A 303 0.96 1.36 -6.26
C LEU A 303 0.71 0.03 -6.97
N ILE A 304 1.06 -1.06 -6.29
CA ILE A 304 0.79 -2.42 -6.73
C ILE A 304 -0.60 -2.78 -6.21
N LEU A 305 -1.50 -3.11 -7.11
CA LEU A 305 -2.89 -3.40 -6.81
C LEU A 305 -3.23 -4.87 -7.07
N ASN A 306 -4.03 -5.43 -6.18
CA ASN A 306 -4.66 -6.72 -6.38
C ASN A 306 -6.14 -6.60 -6.04
N LYS A 307 -6.99 -6.93 -7.01
CA LYS A 307 -8.43 -7.02 -6.80
C LYS A 307 -8.77 -8.41 -6.26
N ASN A 308 -9.32 -8.46 -5.05
CA ASN A 308 -9.80 -9.71 -4.52
C ASN A 308 -11.16 -10.03 -5.18
N ARG A 309 -11.27 -11.18 -5.83
CA ARG A 309 -12.55 -11.70 -6.31
C ARG A 309 -13.34 -12.15 -5.09
N ARG A 310 -14.09 -11.24 -4.44
CA ARG A 310 -15.14 -11.68 -3.53
C ARG A 310 -16.00 -12.64 -4.34
N SER A 311 -16.06 -13.90 -3.90
CA SER A 311 -16.97 -14.85 -4.51
C SER A 311 -18.36 -14.23 -4.49
N SER A 312 -18.91 -13.93 -5.67
CA SER A 312 -20.31 -13.51 -5.86
C SER A 312 -21.25 -14.72 -5.66
N SER A 313 -21.07 -15.43 -4.56
CA SER A 313 -21.94 -16.50 -4.12
C SER A 313 -22.56 -16.04 -2.82
N ASP A 314 -23.52 -15.14 -2.91
CA ASP A 314 -24.64 -14.99 -1.99
C ASP A 314 -25.54 -13.84 -2.51
N ASN A 315 -26.35 -14.19 -3.51
CA ASN A 315 -27.65 -13.56 -3.79
C ASN A 315 -28.64 -14.65 -4.19
#